data_10483658ba405235ccec9aa35b1ef398
#
_entry.id   10483658ba405235ccec9aa35b1ef398
#
_cell.length_a   1.000
_cell.length_b   1.000
_cell.length_c   1.000
_cell.angle_alpha   90.00
_cell.angle_beta   90.00
_cell.angle_gamma   90.00
#
_symmetry.space_group_name_H-M   'P 1'
#
loop_
_entity.id
_entity.type
_entity.pdbx_description
1 polymer ?
#
loop_
_entity_poly.entity_id
_entity_poly.type
_entity_poly.pdbx_seq_one_letter_code
_entity_poly.pdbx_strand_id
1 'polypeptide(L)'
;MKKLLALLLTLVMCLSLAACGGSGTDTSGTDTSSGETGEDSGDSSYRVAMICDSSISDGGWGMSCYNAMVDAAAERGWATEVSDSIAQSAYYDTIISYCDLGYDLIYAPGNQYTDAVLQAAEEFPDVAFALLNGGEDTPAKAVNGNVTSLLPNAQQVGWIAGALAGLMTKSGTVAFIGAMELDTTLGKYNGFKEAAAYVGQQEGKTVSTLDVVYSGDFSAADKGIEFAKAMIDQGADVFFGDASAVDSGARQAIDEANAASGSVSIYDIAQPSDLLGQNECIIGSQVTDNASLVGLCMEAVEDGSFGGEVIYGTLQNGALSADALSDLVPADVQEKYQGYLDQMVDGSFMQ
;
A
#
# COMPACT_ATOMS: atom_id res chain seq x y z
N MET A 1 12.39 -37.17 42.11
CA MET A 1 13.84 -36.89 41.96
C MET A 1 13.93 -35.74 40.99
N LYS A 2 13.73 -34.62 41.59
CA LYS A 2 13.52 -33.30 40.97
C LYS A 2 14.45 -32.37 41.73
N LYS A 3 15.03 -31.38 41.05
CA LYS A 3 15.98 -30.44 41.60
C LYS A 3 17.43 -30.91 41.51
N LEU A 4 18.06 -30.53 40.37
CA LEU A 4 19.50 -30.19 40.28
C LEU A 4 19.84 -30.00 38.82
N LEU A 5 19.49 -28.80 38.26
CA LEU A 5 20.14 -28.29 37.07
C LEU A 5 19.75 -26.79 36.91
N ALA A 6 20.18 -26.02 37.86
CA ALA A 6 20.13 -24.57 37.82
C ALA A 6 21.32 -24.03 38.60
N LEU A 7 22.46 -24.00 37.99
CA LEU A 7 23.65 -23.23 38.45
C LEU A 7 24.85 -23.57 37.58
N LEU A 8 24.98 -22.94 36.44
CA LEU A 8 26.25 -22.86 35.70
C LEU A 8 26.02 -22.06 34.39
N LEU A 9 25.82 -20.78 34.50
CA LEU A 9 26.07 -19.82 33.40
C LEU A 9 26.07 -18.38 33.94
N THR A 10 26.95 -18.10 34.87
CA THR A 10 27.38 -16.76 35.24
C THR A 10 28.84 -16.82 35.52
N LEU A 11 29.67 -16.52 34.56
CA LEU A 11 31.04 -16.02 34.77
C LEU A 11 31.86 -16.08 33.47
N VAL A 12 31.69 -15.13 32.58
CA VAL A 12 32.77 -14.62 31.73
C VAL A 12 32.40 -13.18 31.32
N MET A 13 32.68 -12.28 32.20
CA MET A 13 32.86 -10.87 31.93
C MET A 13 34.09 -10.43 32.73
N CYS A 14 34.94 -9.65 32.12
CA CYS A 14 36.08 -8.93 32.64
C CYS A 14 37.45 -9.40 32.14
N LEU A 15 38.13 -8.39 31.66
CA LEU A 15 39.58 -8.16 31.48
C LEU A 15 40.10 -8.18 30.04
N SER A 16 40.21 -6.95 29.53
CA SER A 16 41.45 -6.48 28.93
C SER A 16 41.47 -4.94 28.87
N LEU A 17 41.91 -4.35 29.95
CA LEU A 17 42.47 -3.00 30.04
C LEU A 17 43.98 -3.18 30.31
N ALA A 18 44.75 -2.26 29.77
CA ALA A 18 46.16 -1.95 30.03
C ALA A 18 47.07 -2.37 28.85
N ALA A 19 47.90 -1.56 28.35
CA ALA A 19 48.60 -0.34 28.69
C ALA A 19 49.82 -0.30 27.76
N CYS A 20 50.26 0.83 27.37
CA CYS A 20 51.57 1.48 27.54
C CYS A 20 51.74 2.49 26.45
N GLY A 21 52.02 3.75 26.61
CA GLY A 21 52.93 4.44 27.48
C GLY A 21 54.33 4.50 26.87
N GLY A 22 54.77 5.66 26.34
CA GLY A 22 56.14 5.87 25.94
C GLY A 22 56.38 7.19 25.20
N SER A 23 56.76 8.15 25.91
CA SER A 23 57.54 9.40 25.79
C SER A 23 58.40 9.60 24.53
N GLY A 24 58.40 10.90 24.07
CA GLY A 24 59.70 11.51 23.84
C GLY A 24 59.80 12.42 22.61
N THR A 25 59.78 13.73 22.89
CA THR A 25 60.61 14.86 22.45
C THR A 25 60.45 15.46 21.05
N ASP A 26 59.99 16.72 21.13
CA ASP A 26 60.37 17.96 20.41
C ASP A 26 61.12 17.88 19.08
N THR A 27 60.60 18.60 18.08
CA THR A 27 61.23 19.81 17.54
C THR A 27 60.33 20.53 16.53
N SER A 28 60.25 21.83 16.74
CA SER A 28 59.75 22.97 15.93
C SER A 28 59.84 22.87 14.43
N GLY A 29 58.86 23.49 13.77
CA GLY A 29 59.10 24.18 12.53
C GLY A 29 57.91 24.40 11.59
N THR A 30 57.35 25.59 11.64
CA THR A 30 56.91 26.45 10.50
C THR A 30 55.64 26.12 9.74
N ASP A 31 54.72 27.07 9.85
CA ASP A 31 53.58 27.43 9.01
C ASP A 31 53.58 26.96 7.56
N THR A 32 52.45 26.37 7.13
CA THR A 32 51.84 26.78 5.88
C THR A 32 50.31 26.52 5.98
N SER A 33 49.58 27.63 6.00
CA SER A 33 48.14 27.70 5.75
C SER A 33 47.79 27.05 4.44
N SER A 34 46.92 26.03 4.48
CA SER A 34 46.00 25.72 3.38
C SER A 34 44.65 25.39 4.03
N GLY A 35 43.72 26.31 3.83
CA GLY A 35 42.35 26.13 4.25
C GLY A 35 41.73 24.95 3.49
N GLU A 36 41.48 23.89 4.21
CA GLU A 36 40.44 22.95 3.85
C GLU A 36 39.13 23.56 4.38
N THR A 37 38.35 24.08 3.45
CA THR A 37 36.92 24.24 3.67
C THR A 37 36.39 22.86 3.90
N GLY A 38 36.24 22.48 5.17
CA GLY A 38 35.39 21.37 5.56
C GLY A 38 34.00 21.74 5.05
N GLU A 39 33.57 21.01 4.03
CA GLU A 39 32.17 20.92 3.76
C GLU A 39 31.56 20.30 5.00
N ASP A 40 30.83 21.13 5.74
CA ASP A 40 29.88 20.73 6.75
C ASP A 40 28.82 19.92 6.00
N SER A 41 29.06 18.62 5.85
CA SER A 41 28.00 17.69 5.48
C SER A 41 27.09 17.63 6.70
N GLY A 42 26.20 18.61 6.78
CA GLY A 42 25.13 18.61 7.72
C GLY A 42 24.37 17.29 7.62
N ASP A 43 24.50 16.50 8.64
CA ASP A 43 23.71 15.29 8.90
C ASP A 43 22.28 15.74 9.25
N SER A 44 21.57 16.26 8.25
CA SER A 44 20.15 16.51 8.33
C SER A 44 19.41 15.35 7.65
N SER A 45 19.57 14.15 8.21
CA SER A 45 18.74 13.03 7.80
C SER A 45 17.34 13.24 8.38
N TYR A 46 16.37 13.54 7.54
CA TYR A 46 14.95 13.49 7.90
C TYR A 46 14.58 12.12 8.46
N ARG A 47 13.54 12.11 9.30
CA ARG A 47 13.14 10.92 10.04
C ARG A 47 11.63 10.70 9.89
N VAL A 48 11.24 9.50 9.52
CA VAL A 48 9.83 9.08 9.48
C VAL A 48 9.56 7.97 10.48
N ALA A 49 8.44 8.06 11.18
CA ALA A 49 7.96 6.99 12.04
C ALA A 49 6.58 6.51 11.58
N MET A 50 6.41 5.19 11.57
CA MET A 50 5.11 4.55 11.29
C MET A 50 4.51 4.01 12.59
N ILE A 51 3.18 4.15 12.72
CA ILE A 51 2.40 3.44 13.74
C ILE A 51 1.51 2.41 13.05
N CYS A 52 1.39 1.21 13.61
CA CYS A 52 0.55 0.16 13.06
C CYS A 52 -0.10 -0.70 14.15
N ASP A 53 -1.38 -1.02 14.00
CA ASP A 53 -2.11 -1.92 14.90
C ASP A 53 -1.93 -3.40 14.57
N SER A 54 -1.49 -3.71 13.35
CA SER A 54 -1.11 -5.04 12.93
C SER A 54 0.41 -5.24 12.97
N SER A 55 0.84 -6.49 12.91
CA SER A 55 2.27 -6.81 12.86
C SER A 55 2.86 -6.49 11.48
N ILE A 56 4.06 -5.90 11.47
CA ILE A 56 4.83 -5.73 10.22
C ILE A 56 5.35 -7.05 9.62
N SER A 57 5.04 -8.17 10.26
CA SER A 57 5.36 -9.52 9.79
C SER A 57 4.11 -10.34 9.47
N ASP A 58 2.96 -9.69 9.32
CA ASP A 58 1.66 -10.35 9.11
C ASP A 58 1.47 -10.94 7.71
N GLY A 59 2.35 -10.59 6.76
CA GLY A 59 2.19 -10.93 5.34
C GLY A 59 1.06 -10.19 4.63
N GLY A 60 0.48 -9.16 5.29
CA GLY A 60 -0.67 -8.40 4.83
C GLY A 60 -0.45 -6.88 4.86
N TRP A 61 -1.46 -6.17 5.38
CA TRP A 61 -1.49 -4.71 5.36
C TRP A 61 -0.34 -4.06 6.13
N GLY A 62 -0.06 -4.52 7.37
CA GLY A 62 1.02 -3.96 8.19
C GLY A 62 2.37 -4.08 7.52
N MET A 63 2.70 -5.27 6.99
CA MET A 63 3.95 -5.51 6.27
C MET A 63 4.02 -4.68 4.98
N SER A 64 2.93 -4.59 4.22
CA SER A 64 2.90 -3.81 2.97
C SER A 64 3.17 -2.32 3.23
N CYS A 65 2.52 -1.72 4.24
CA CYS A 65 2.71 -0.32 4.58
C CYS A 65 4.11 -0.04 5.15
N TYR A 66 4.65 -0.96 5.95
CA TYR A 66 6.02 -0.87 6.47
C TYR A 66 7.05 -0.90 5.34
N ASN A 67 6.94 -1.86 4.43
CA ASN A 67 7.85 -1.95 3.28
C ASN A 67 7.77 -0.69 2.41
N ALA A 68 6.56 -0.19 2.16
CA ALA A 68 6.36 1.04 1.40
C ALA A 68 7.06 2.25 2.04
N MET A 69 6.97 2.40 3.37
CA MET A 69 7.70 3.46 4.08
C MET A 69 9.22 3.28 3.98
N VAL A 70 9.71 2.05 4.19
CA VAL A 70 11.15 1.76 4.13
C VAL A 70 11.72 2.01 2.73
N ASP A 71 11.00 1.57 1.68
CA ASP A 71 11.43 1.75 0.29
C ASP A 71 11.48 3.23 -0.08
N ALA A 72 10.42 4.00 0.23
CA ALA A 72 10.39 5.45 -0.01
C ALA A 72 11.49 6.20 0.77
N ALA A 73 11.73 5.81 2.02
CA ALA A 73 12.77 6.39 2.87
C ALA A 73 14.17 6.07 2.35
N ALA A 74 14.42 4.83 1.88
CA ALA A 74 15.71 4.42 1.35
C ALA A 74 16.09 5.21 0.09
N GLU A 75 15.14 5.51 -0.78
CA GLU A 75 15.36 6.33 -1.98
C GLU A 75 15.79 7.77 -1.65
N ARG A 76 15.39 8.29 -0.49
CA ARG A 76 15.60 9.68 -0.07
C ARG A 76 16.63 9.84 1.05
N GLY A 77 17.16 8.74 1.58
CA GLY A 77 18.13 8.77 2.68
C GLY A 77 17.52 9.13 4.04
N TRP A 78 16.22 8.91 4.24
CA TRP A 78 15.53 9.12 5.49
C TRP A 78 15.78 7.98 6.49
N ALA A 79 15.82 8.30 7.77
CA ALA A 79 15.81 7.28 8.82
C ALA A 79 14.38 6.87 9.15
N THR A 80 14.18 5.57 9.41
CA THR A 80 12.86 4.98 9.67
C THR A 80 12.77 4.37 11.05
N GLU A 81 11.58 4.44 11.66
CA GLU A 81 11.22 3.72 12.88
C GLU A 81 9.78 3.24 12.78
N VAL A 82 9.41 2.22 13.55
CA VAL A 82 8.06 1.69 13.56
C VAL A 82 7.65 1.22 14.95
N SER A 83 6.40 1.50 15.33
CA SER A 83 5.69 0.82 16.40
C SER A 83 4.55 0.04 15.81
N ASP A 84 4.66 -1.30 15.83
CA ASP A 84 3.64 -2.20 15.32
C ASP A 84 2.86 -2.90 16.45
N SER A 85 1.77 -3.57 16.09
CA SER A 85 0.93 -4.33 17.02
C SER A 85 0.42 -3.50 18.21
N ILE A 86 0.21 -2.18 18.00
CA ILE A 86 -0.22 -1.26 19.05
C ILE A 86 -1.73 -1.32 19.26
N ALA A 87 -2.16 -1.27 20.51
CA ALA A 87 -3.59 -1.20 20.83
C ALA A 87 -4.16 0.19 20.50
N GLN A 88 -5.44 0.27 20.11
CA GLN A 88 -6.10 1.54 19.78
C GLN A 88 -5.96 2.60 20.89
N SER A 89 -6.01 2.20 22.16
CA SER A 89 -5.84 3.11 23.30
C SER A 89 -4.45 3.73 23.42
N ALA A 90 -3.46 3.23 22.68
CA ALA A 90 -2.08 3.69 22.69
C ALA A 90 -1.70 4.51 21.45
N TYR A 91 -2.58 4.68 20.46
CA TYR A 91 -2.27 5.39 19.22
C TYR A 91 -1.73 6.78 19.48
N TYR A 92 -2.47 7.58 20.22
CA TYR A 92 -2.09 8.95 20.53
C TYR A 92 -0.75 9.03 21.28
N ASP A 93 -0.59 8.27 22.37
CA ASP A 93 0.64 8.29 23.18
C ASP A 93 1.87 7.86 22.35
N THR A 94 1.70 6.91 21.42
CA THR A 94 2.77 6.46 20.53
C THR A 94 3.15 7.57 19.54
N ILE A 95 2.16 8.23 18.94
CA ILE A 95 2.40 9.37 18.04
C ILE A 95 3.16 10.48 18.75
N ILE A 96 2.70 10.91 19.94
CA ILE A 96 3.35 11.97 20.73
C ILE A 96 4.79 11.61 21.06
N SER A 97 5.06 10.35 21.39
CA SER A 97 6.43 9.88 21.68
C SER A 97 7.37 10.10 20.49
N TYR A 98 6.92 9.88 19.27
CA TYR A 98 7.72 10.17 18.08
C TYR A 98 7.87 11.66 17.80
N CYS A 99 6.81 12.44 18.01
CA CYS A 99 6.88 13.90 17.91
C CYS A 99 7.91 14.49 18.89
N ASP A 100 7.89 14.05 20.16
CA ASP A 100 8.83 14.47 21.20
C ASP A 100 10.29 14.05 20.89
N LEU A 101 10.48 12.95 20.18
CA LEU A 101 11.78 12.48 19.70
C LEU A 101 12.26 13.24 18.45
N GLY A 102 11.46 14.15 17.90
CA GLY A 102 11.82 15.01 16.77
C GLY A 102 11.78 14.29 15.42
N TYR A 103 10.80 13.43 15.20
CA TYR A 103 10.52 12.90 13.86
C TYR A 103 9.84 13.97 13.01
N ASP A 104 10.22 14.05 11.73
CA ASP A 104 9.73 15.05 10.78
C ASP A 104 8.38 14.66 10.19
N LEU A 105 8.15 13.34 10.01
CA LEU A 105 6.94 12.78 9.44
C LEU A 105 6.43 11.60 10.27
N ILE A 106 5.15 11.62 10.60
CA ILE A 106 4.44 10.48 11.17
C ILE A 106 3.53 9.88 10.11
N TYR A 107 3.77 8.61 9.77
CA TYR A 107 2.97 7.84 8.82
C TYR A 107 2.00 6.92 9.57
N ALA A 108 0.71 7.10 9.33
CA ALA A 108 -0.37 6.34 9.95
C ALA A 108 -1.24 5.68 8.87
N PRO A 109 -1.04 4.38 8.57
CA PRO A 109 -1.69 3.71 7.44
C PRO A 109 -3.07 3.14 7.77
N GLY A 110 -4.05 4.02 8.00
CA GLY A 110 -5.43 3.63 8.22
C GLY A 110 -6.30 4.75 8.79
N ASN A 111 -7.58 4.76 8.44
CA ASN A 111 -8.53 5.77 8.93
C ASN A 111 -8.80 5.66 10.45
N GLN A 112 -8.53 4.50 11.06
CA GLN A 112 -8.67 4.31 12.52
C GLN A 112 -7.75 5.19 13.34
N TYR A 113 -6.70 5.75 12.76
CA TYR A 113 -5.77 6.66 13.42
C TYR A 113 -6.19 8.13 13.36
N THR A 114 -7.24 8.46 12.61
CA THR A 114 -7.63 9.85 12.29
C THR A 114 -7.75 10.75 13.52
N ASP A 115 -8.47 10.32 14.55
CA ASP A 115 -8.68 11.12 15.75
C ASP A 115 -7.37 11.37 16.51
N ALA A 116 -6.53 10.33 16.64
CA ALA A 116 -5.23 10.42 17.31
C ALA A 116 -4.26 11.33 16.55
N VAL A 117 -4.24 11.22 15.21
CA VAL A 117 -3.43 12.06 14.31
C VAL A 117 -3.87 13.52 14.41
N LEU A 118 -5.17 13.83 14.32
CA LEU A 118 -5.67 15.20 14.40
C LEU A 118 -5.36 15.84 15.74
N GLN A 119 -5.48 15.10 16.85
CA GLN A 119 -5.13 15.59 18.18
C GLN A 119 -3.62 15.88 18.29
N ALA A 120 -2.76 14.98 17.83
CA ALA A 120 -1.31 15.19 17.83
C ALA A 120 -0.89 16.36 16.92
N ALA A 121 -1.51 16.49 15.76
CA ALA A 121 -1.23 17.57 14.81
C ALA A 121 -1.57 18.97 15.35
N GLU A 122 -2.55 19.07 16.26
CA GLU A 122 -2.84 20.33 16.97
C GLU A 122 -1.72 20.73 17.93
N GLU A 123 -1.10 19.75 18.60
CA GLU A 123 -0.06 19.98 19.62
C GLU A 123 1.34 20.14 18.99
N PHE A 124 1.60 19.53 17.82
CA PHE A 124 2.88 19.54 17.13
C PHE A 124 2.77 20.16 15.73
N PRO A 125 2.65 21.49 15.62
CA PRO A 125 2.43 22.17 14.33
C PRO A 125 3.58 22.05 13.33
N ASP A 126 4.78 21.73 13.80
CA ASP A 126 5.99 21.61 12.99
C ASP A 126 6.24 20.17 12.52
N VAL A 127 5.43 19.20 12.95
CA VAL A 127 5.50 17.79 12.53
C VAL A 127 4.49 17.53 11.42
N ALA A 128 4.90 16.84 10.37
CA ALA A 128 4.05 16.40 9.27
C ALA A 128 3.35 15.08 9.60
N PHE A 129 2.09 14.94 9.23
CA PHE A 129 1.31 13.73 9.45
C PHE A 129 0.68 13.22 8.15
N ALA A 130 1.09 12.03 7.69
CA ALA A 130 0.54 11.36 6.51
C ALA A 130 -0.41 10.23 6.93
N LEU A 131 -1.66 10.31 6.51
CA LEU A 131 -2.71 9.36 6.86
C LEU A 131 -3.14 8.59 5.61
N LEU A 132 -2.67 7.37 5.42
CA LEU A 132 -3.10 6.52 4.30
C LEU A 132 -4.52 6.01 4.55
N ASN A 133 -5.38 6.13 3.53
CA ASN A 133 -6.81 5.90 3.64
C ASN A 133 -7.51 6.78 4.69
N GLY A 134 -6.98 7.98 4.96
CA GLY A 134 -7.67 9.03 5.69
C GLY A 134 -8.92 9.51 4.92
N GLY A 135 -9.84 10.21 5.59
CA GLY A 135 -10.97 10.80 4.88
C GLY A 135 -10.56 11.97 3.98
N GLU A 136 -11.33 12.24 2.91
CA GLU A 136 -11.10 13.42 2.06
C GLU A 136 -11.19 14.74 2.85
N ASP A 137 -12.00 14.76 3.88
CA ASP A 137 -12.21 15.93 4.74
C ASP A 137 -11.21 16.03 5.92
N THR A 138 -10.35 15.01 6.11
CA THR A 138 -9.41 14.95 7.24
C THR A 138 -8.38 16.08 7.24
N PRO A 139 -7.73 16.43 6.11
CA PRO A 139 -6.79 17.56 6.10
C PRO A 139 -7.45 18.90 6.50
N ALA A 140 -8.69 19.11 6.08
CA ALA A 140 -9.43 20.35 6.43
C ALA A 140 -9.81 20.45 7.91
N LYS A 141 -9.73 19.34 8.67
CA LYS A 141 -9.97 19.32 10.11
C LYS A 141 -8.72 19.65 10.93
N ALA A 142 -7.53 19.55 10.32
CA ALA A 142 -6.27 19.85 10.98
C ALA A 142 -6.09 21.36 11.15
N VAL A 143 -6.02 21.81 12.40
CA VAL A 143 -5.94 23.25 12.76
C VAL A 143 -4.70 23.92 12.18
N ASN A 144 -3.58 23.20 12.13
CA ASN A 144 -2.29 23.71 11.67
C ASN A 144 -2.01 23.41 10.19
N GLY A 145 -2.90 22.71 9.49
CA GLY A 145 -2.71 22.34 8.10
C GLY A 145 -1.57 21.35 7.85
N ASN A 146 -1.13 20.63 8.87
CA ASN A 146 0.00 19.70 8.85
C ASN A 146 -0.40 18.21 8.75
N VAL A 147 -1.63 17.94 8.30
CA VAL A 147 -2.13 16.58 8.04
C VAL A 147 -2.46 16.44 6.56
N THR A 148 -1.93 15.40 5.94
CA THR A 148 -2.21 15.02 4.55
C THR A 148 -2.87 13.65 4.50
N SER A 149 -3.98 13.51 3.77
CA SER A 149 -4.60 12.23 3.47
C SER A 149 -4.04 11.66 2.16
N LEU A 150 -3.60 10.41 2.19
CA LEU A 150 -3.15 9.65 1.03
C LEU A 150 -4.28 8.73 0.59
N LEU A 151 -4.86 8.98 -0.58
CA LEU A 151 -6.03 8.23 -1.07
C LEU A 151 -5.76 7.63 -2.45
N PRO A 152 -5.54 6.31 -2.57
CA PRO A 152 -5.61 5.66 -3.87
C PRO A 152 -6.96 5.97 -4.54
N ASN A 153 -6.94 6.44 -5.78
CA ASN A 153 -8.17 6.79 -6.49
C ASN A 153 -8.99 5.53 -6.79
N ALA A 154 -9.97 5.27 -5.95
CA ALA A 154 -10.78 4.06 -6.00
C ALA A 154 -11.47 3.85 -7.36
N GLN A 155 -11.94 4.93 -8.01
CA GLN A 155 -12.56 4.84 -9.33
C GLN A 155 -11.55 4.40 -10.38
N GLN A 156 -10.33 4.94 -10.39
CA GLN A 156 -9.28 4.52 -11.32
C GLN A 156 -8.83 3.07 -11.07
N VAL A 157 -8.74 2.63 -9.82
CA VAL A 157 -8.52 1.21 -9.48
C VAL A 157 -9.57 0.33 -10.17
N GLY A 158 -10.84 0.72 -10.05
CA GLY A 158 -11.95 0.04 -10.74
C GLY A 158 -11.83 0.11 -12.26
N TRP A 159 -11.45 1.24 -12.84
CA TRP A 159 -11.29 1.40 -14.30
C TRP A 159 -10.22 0.47 -14.86
N ILE A 160 -9.07 0.37 -14.20
CA ILE A 160 -7.97 -0.52 -14.59
C ILE A 160 -8.47 -1.96 -14.70
N ALA A 161 -9.09 -2.48 -13.64
CA ALA A 161 -9.61 -3.85 -13.63
C ALA A 161 -10.80 -4.03 -14.58
N GLY A 162 -11.71 -3.06 -14.64
CA GLY A 162 -12.90 -3.10 -15.48
C GLY A 162 -12.57 -3.11 -16.97
N ALA A 163 -11.55 -2.37 -17.39
CA ALA A 163 -11.11 -2.39 -18.79
C ALA A 163 -10.61 -3.78 -19.21
N LEU A 164 -9.81 -4.43 -18.39
CA LEU A 164 -9.34 -5.80 -18.66
C LEU A 164 -10.52 -6.78 -18.66
N ALA A 165 -11.44 -6.66 -17.69
CA ALA A 165 -12.63 -7.51 -17.60
C ALA A 165 -13.54 -7.36 -18.84
N GLY A 166 -13.76 -6.13 -19.31
CA GLY A 166 -14.55 -5.86 -20.51
C GLY A 166 -13.93 -6.44 -21.77
N LEU A 167 -12.61 -6.45 -21.88
CA LEU A 167 -11.91 -7.10 -22.99
C LEU A 167 -12.00 -8.64 -22.93
N MET A 168 -11.80 -9.21 -21.74
CA MET A 168 -11.62 -10.65 -21.54
C MET A 168 -12.92 -11.44 -21.44
N THR A 169 -14.01 -10.84 -20.95
CA THR A 169 -15.29 -11.57 -20.81
C THR A 169 -15.79 -12.12 -22.13
N LYS A 170 -16.20 -13.37 -22.11
CA LYS A 170 -16.86 -14.08 -23.22
C LYS A 170 -18.37 -14.22 -22.97
N SER A 171 -18.77 -14.34 -21.72
CA SER A 171 -20.18 -14.44 -21.32
C SER A 171 -20.92 -13.09 -21.41
N GLY A 172 -20.17 -11.98 -21.30
CA GLY A 172 -20.71 -10.64 -21.14
C GLY A 172 -21.16 -10.33 -19.70
N THR A 173 -20.80 -11.20 -18.72
CA THR A 173 -21.13 -11.02 -17.31
C THR A 173 -19.85 -11.05 -16.48
N VAL A 174 -19.63 -9.97 -15.73
CA VAL A 174 -18.49 -9.85 -14.82
C VAL A 174 -18.97 -9.64 -13.39
N ALA A 175 -18.11 -9.92 -12.39
CA ALA A 175 -18.49 -9.92 -11.00
C ALA A 175 -17.50 -9.12 -10.13
N PHE A 176 -18.04 -8.53 -9.05
CA PHE A 176 -17.26 -7.84 -8.03
C PHE A 176 -17.67 -8.33 -6.65
N ILE A 177 -16.66 -8.64 -5.80
CA ILE A 177 -16.87 -9.07 -4.41
C ILE A 177 -16.25 -8.03 -3.49
N GLY A 178 -17.03 -7.50 -2.53
CA GLY A 178 -16.55 -6.61 -1.49
C GLY A 178 -16.49 -7.30 -0.12
N ALA A 179 -15.57 -6.87 0.76
CA ALA A 179 -15.61 -7.28 2.16
C ALA A 179 -16.61 -6.42 2.93
N MET A 180 -16.48 -5.11 2.85
CA MET A 180 -17.29 -4.13 3.57
C MET A 180 -17.86 -3.10 2.60
N GLU A 181 -19.02 -2.54 2.92
CA GLU A 181 -19.59 -1.43 2.17
C GLU A 181 -18.94 -0.11 2.61
N LEU A 182 -17.72 0.12 2.08
CA LEU A 182 -16.94 1.33 2.29
C LEU A 182 -17.00 2.21 1.03
N ASP A 183 -16.82 3.52 1.19
CA ASP A 183 -16.78 4.45 0.05
C ASP A 183 -15.69 4.06 -0.97
N THR A 184 -14.54 3.60 -0.50
CA THR A 184 -13.46 3.10 -1.34
C THR A 184 -13.87 1.85 -2.12
N THR A 185 -14.52 0.88 -1.47
CA THR A 185 -15.02 -0.34 -2.12
C THR A 185 -16.11 -0.02 -3.14
N LEU A 186 -17.02 0.90 -2.80
CA LEU A 186 -18.04 1.39 -3.73
C LEU A 186 -17.43 2.12 -4.93
N GLY A 187 -16.42 2.95 -4.69
CA GLY A 187 -15.66 3.63 -5.76
C GLY A 187 -15.02 2.64 -6.74
N LYS A 188 -14.37 1.59 -6.22
CA LYS A 188 -13.78 0.51 -7.03
C LYS A 188 -14.84 -0.26 -7.82
N TYR A 189 -15.95 -0.64 -7.16
CA TYR A 189 -17.07 -1.32 -7.84
C TYR A 189 -17.67 -0.48 -8.97
N ASN A 190 -17.95 0.80 -8.71
CA ASN A 190 -18.52 1.69 -9.71
C ASN A 190 -17.55 1.87 -10.90
N GLY A 191 -16.28 2.13 -10.64
CA GLY A 191 -15.27 2.23 -11.67
C GLY A 191 -15.13 0.94 -12.51
N PHE A 192 -15.10 -0.21 -11.86
CA PHE A 192 -15.06 -1.52 -12.53
C PHE A 192 -16.27 -1.72 -13.46
N LYS A 193 -17.45 -1.46 -12.95
CA LYS A 193 -18.70 -1.58 -13.69
C LYS A 193 -18.76 -0.65 -14.91
N GLU A 194 -18.41 0.62 -14.72
CA GLU A 194 -18.37 1.63 -15.75
C GLU A 194 -17.40 1.27 -16.88
N ALA A 195 -16.16 0.92 -16.51
CA ALA A 195 -15.12 0.60 -17.47
C ALA A 195 -15.40 -0.70 -18.22
N ALA A 196 -15.87 -1.75 -17.54
CA ALA A 196 -16.21 -3.01 -18.19
C ALA A 196 -17.35 -2.83 -19.23
N ALA A 197 -18.37 -2.04 -18.89
CA ALA A 197 -19.47 -1.73 -19.81
C ALA A 197 -18.99 -0.88 -21.00
N TYR A 198 -18.20 0.18 -20.72
CA TYR A 198 -17.66 1.07 -21.75
C TYR A 198 -16.75 0.31 -22.74
N VAL A 199 -15.77 -0.42 -22.23
CA VAL A 199 -14.84 -1.19 -23.07
C VAL A 199 -15.58 -2.28 -23.85
N GLY A 200 -16.52 -2.99 -23.19
CA GLY A 200 -17.39 -3.94 -23.89
C GLY A 200 -18.12 -3.31 -25.09
N GLN A 201 -18.70 -2.12 -24.89
CA GLN A 201 -19.36 -1.39 -25.96
C GLN A 201 -18.42 -1.02 -27.13
N GLN A 202 -17.20 -0.55 -26.82
CA GLN A 202 -16.19 -0.25 -27.83
C GLN A 202 -15.80 -1.50 -28.66
N GLU A 203 -15.83 -2.67 -28.03
CA GLU A 203 -15.54 -3.95 -28.64
C GLU A 203 -16.78 -4.63 -29.26
N GLY A 204 -17.91 -3.92 -29.33
CA GLY A 204 -19.16 -4.42 -29.92
C GLY A 204 -19.86 -5.51 -29.08
N LYS A 205 -19.61 -5.57 -27.78
CA LYS A 205 -20.20 -6.48 -26.81
C LYS A 205 -21.10 -5.72 -25.83
N THR A 206 -22.10 -6.41 -25.28
CA THR A 206 -22.79 -5.92 -24.08
C THR A 206 -22.17 -6.59 -22.87
N VAL A 207 -21.59 -5.81 -21.96
CA VAL A 207 -21.03 -6.30 -20.70
C VAL A 207 -21.86 -5.75 -19.54
N SER A 208 -22.24 -6.64 -18.64
CA SER A 208 -22.97 -6.32 -17.42
C SER A 208 -22.19 -6.82 -16.19
N THR A 209 -22.19 -6.02 -15.14
CA THR A 209 -21.64 -6.39 -13.85
C THR A 209 -22.75 -6.85 -12.94
N LEU A 210 -22.59 -8.00 -12.28
CA LEU A 210 -23.53 -8.45 -11.24
C LEU A 210 -23.54 -7.45 -10.08
N ASP A 211 -24.65 -7.41 -9.35
CA ASP A 211 -24.71 -6.60 -8.13
C ASP A 211 -23.61 -7.04 -7.16
N VAL A 212 -22.96 -6.06 -6.54
CA VAL A 212 -21.92 -6.31 -5.56
C VAL A 212 -22.48 -7.04 -4.34
N VAL A 213 -21.70 -7.98 -3.83
CA VAL A 213 -22.00 -8.68 -2.57
C VAL A 213 -20.93 -8.36 -1.54
N TYR A 214 -21.32 -8.26 -0.27
CA TYR A 214 -20.43 -7.94 0.84
C TYR A 214 -20.38 -9.09 1.84
N SER A 215 -19.16 -9.54 2.18
CA SER A 215 -18.96 -10.59 3.17
C SER A 215 -19.21 -10.12 4.61
N GLY A 216 -19.05 -8.82 4.87
CA GLY A 216 -19.08 -8.21 6.20
C GLY A 216 -17.78 -8.42 6.99
N ASP A 217 -16.74 -9.03 6.39
CA ASP A 217 -15.47 -9.35 7.03
C ASP A 217 -14.39 -9.60 5.96
N PHE A 218 -13.18 -9.06 6.15
CA PHE A 218 -12.04 -9.26 5.27
C PHE A 218 -11.38 -10.65 5.38
N SER A 219 -11.65 -11.39 6.45
CA SER A 219 -11.03 -12.70 6.77
C SER A 219 -11.90 -13.90 6.39
N ALA A 220 -13.14 -13.71 5.94
CA ALA A 220 -14.13 -14.76 5.70
C ALA A 220 -13.95 -15.46 4.34
N ALA A 221 -12.87 -16.19 4.14
CA ALA A 221 -12.56 -16.85 2.87
C ALA A 221 -13.66 -17.84 2.41
N ASP A 222 -14.36 -18.49 3.33
CA ASP A 222 -15.49 -19.38 3.06
C ASP A 222 -16.64 -18.67 2.35
N LYS A 223 -16.91 -17.41 2.69
CA LYS A 223 -17.90 -16.57 1.98
C LYS A 223 -17.45 -16.24 0.56
N GLY A 224 -16.16 -16.06 0.35
CA GLY A 224 -15.63 -15.88 -1.00
C GLY A 224 -15.91 -17.06 -1.91
N ILE A 225 -15.75 -18.28 -1.38
CA ILE A 225 -16.09 -19.51 -2.09
C ILE A 225 -17.59 -19.54 -2.44
N GLU A 226 -18.45 -19.23 -1.47
CA GLU A 226 -19.90 -19.23 -1.65
C GLU A 226 -20.33 -18.20 -2.72
N PHE A 227 -19.84 -16.97 -2.60
CA PHE A 227 -20.20 -15.88 -3.50
C PHE A 227 -19.72 -16.15 -4.93
N ALA A 228 -18.48 -16.57 -5.10
CA ALA A 228 -17.95 -16.85 -6.43
C ALA A 228 -18.72 -17.99 -7.11
N LYS A 229 -19.07 -19.07 -6.39
CA LYS A 229 -19.90 -20.15 -6.96
C LYS A 229 -21.27 -19.64 -7.41
N ALA A 230 -21.94 -18.81 -6.59
CA ALA A 230 -23.23 -18.24 -6.94
C ALA A 230 -23.15 -17.27 -8.13
N MET A 231 -22.05 -16.53 -8.28
CA MET A 231 -21.84 -15.61 -9.41
C MET A 231 -21.44 -16.35 -10.70
N ILE A 232 -20.68 -17.42 -10.59
CA ILE A 232 -20.36 -18.33 -11.70
C ILE A 232 -21.67 -18.97 -12.24
N ASP A 233 -22.54 -19.42 -11.37
CA ASP A 233 -23.86 -19.95 -11.74
C ASP A 233 -24.74 -18.91 -12.44
N GLN A 234 -24.52 -17.62 -12.21
CA GLN A 234 -25.17 -16.51 -12.91
C GLN A 234 -24.45 -16.11 -14.20
N GLY A 235 -23.36 -16.80 -14.55
CA GLY A 235 -22.64 -16.63 -15.80
C GLY A 235 -21.44 -15.69 -15.73
N ALA A 236 -21.01 -15.25 -14.55
CA ALA A 236 -19.80 -14.46 -14.43
C ALA A 236 -18.55 -15.26 -14.84
N ASP A 237 -17.72 -14.67 -15.69
CA ASP A 237 -16.49 -15.29 -16.18
C ASP A 237 -15.23 -14.43 -15.95
N VAL A 238 -15.36 -13.19 -15.44
CA VAL A 238 -14.25 -12.37 -14.96
C VAL A 238 -14.62 -11.73 -13.63
N PHE A 239 -13.75 -11.88 -12.66
CA PHE A 239 -13.91 -11.42 -11.29
C PHE A 239 -12.90 -10.33 -10.95
N PHE A 240 -13.31 -9.44 -10.07
CA PHE A 240 -12.47 -8.48 -9.35
C PHE A 240 -13.04 -8.33 -7.94
N GLY A 241 -12.20 -8.02 -6.95
CA GLY A 241 -12.67 -7.90 -5.58
C GLY A 241 -11.91 -6.87 -4.76
N ASP A 242 -12.51 -6.47 -3.62
CA ASP A 242 -11.91 -5.64 -2.58
C ASP A 242 -12.18 -6.27 -1.21
N ALA A 243 -11.59 -7.46 -1.00
CA ALA A 243 -12.04 -8.32 0.09
C ALA A 243 -10.97 -9.21 0.73
N SER A 244 -9.68 -9.06 0.40
CA SER A 244 -8.55 -9.76 1.02
C SER A 244 -8.67 -11.30 1.03
N ALA A 245 -8.86 -11.96 2.22
CA ALA A 245 -9.00 -13.41 2.30
C ALA A 245 -10.26 -13.93 1.58
N VAL A 246 -11.30 -13.11 1.46
CA VAL A 246 -12.52 -13.45 0.70
C VAL A 246 -12.19 -13.61 -0.79
N ASP A 247 -11.32 -12.74 -1.35
CA ASP A 247 -10.86 -12.86 -2.75
C ASP A 247 -10.06 -14.16 -2.94
N SER A 248 -9.27 -14.56 -1.95
CA SER A 248 -8.56 -15.85 -1.99
C SER A 248 -9.53 -17.03 -2.01
N GLY A 249 -10.64 -16.95 -1.27
CA GLY A 249 -11.72 -17.93 -1.32
C GLY A 249 -12.42 -17.94 -2.68
N ALA A 250 -12.67 -16.78 -3.27
CA ALA A 250 -13.26 -16.66 -4.60
C ALA A 250 -12.36 -17.33 -5.66
N ARG A 251 -11.06 -17.12 -5.63
CA ARG A 251 -10.07 -17.77 -6.51
C ARG A 251 -10.11 -19.29 -6.38
N GLN A 252 -10.24 -19.83 -5.16
CA GLN A 252 -10.42 -21.27 -4.96
C GLN A 252 -11.66 -21.79 -5.70
N ALA A 253 -12.80 -21.12 -5.63
CA ALA A 253 -14.01 -21.53 -6.31
C ALA A 253 -13.88 -21.42 -7.85
N ILE A 254 -13.18 -20.41 -8.35
CA ILE A 254 -12.86 -20.23 -9.75
C ILE A 254 -11.98 -21.39 -10.24
N ASP A 255 -10.96 -21.78 -9.49
CA ASP A 255 -10.07 -22.90 -9.82
C ASP A 255 -10.84 -24.23 -9.86
N GLU A 256 -11.74 -24.47 -8.88
CA GLU A 256 -12.60 -25.65 -8.86
C GLU A 256 -13.47 -25.71 -10.12
N ALA A 257 -14.05 -24.57 -10.54
CA ALA A 257 -14.90 -24.49 -11.73
C ALA A 257 -14.08 -24.70 -13.03
N ASN A 258 -12.91 -24.09 -13.14
CA ASN A 258 -11.99 -24.25 -14.26
C ASN A 258 -11.51 -25.70 -14.37
N ALA A 259 -11.14 -26.33 -13.25
CA ALA A 259 -10.75 -27.74 -13.22
C ALA A 259 -11.89 -28.67 -13.66
N ALA A 260 -13.11 -28.39 -13.23
CA ALA A 260 -14.30 -29.17 -13.61
C ALA A 260 -14.62 -29.05 -15.10
N SER A 261 -14.37 -27.87 -15.73
CA SER A 261 -14.57 -27.67 -17.17
C SER A 261 -13.41 -28.18 -18.03
N GLY A 262 -12.27 -28.47 -17.43
CA GLY A 262 -11.05 -28.90 -18.11
C GLY A 262 -10.31 -27.77 -18.86
N SER A 263 -10.65 -26.52 -18.61
CA SER A 263 -9.99 -25.36 -19.21
C SER A 263 -10.08 -24.14 -18.30
N VAL A 264 -9.06 -23.25 -18.32
CA VAL A 264 -9.12 -21.96 -17.66
C VAL A 264 -9.96 -21.01 -18.53
N SER A 265 -11.16 -20.73 -18.09
CA SER A 265 -12.14 -19.88 -18.80
C SER A 265 -12.86 -18.89 -17.89
N ILE A 266 -12.65 -18.98 -16.60
CA ILE A 266 -13.09 -18.03 -15.59
C ILE A 266 -11.84 -17.43 -14.97
N TYR A 267 -11.79 -16.12 -14.88
CA TYR A 267 -10.60 -15.34 -14.55
C TYR A 267 -10.80 -14.48 -13.34
N ASP A 268 -9.71 -14.15 -12.67
CA ASP A 268 -9.64 -13.14 -11.62
C ASP A 268 -8.63 -12.04 -11.99
N ILE A 269 -8.91 -10.81 -11.57
CA ILE A 269 -8.00 -9.68 -11.60
C ILE A 269 -7.66 -9.34 -10.17
N ALA A 270 -6.38 -9.38 -9.82
CA ALA A 270 -5.96 -9.19 -8.44
C ALA A 270 -5.76 -7.71 -8.08
N GLN A 271 -5.74 -7.42 -6.78
CA GLN A 271 -5.32 -6.17 -6.15
C GLN A 271 -4.93 -6.40 -4.68
N PRO A 272 -4.31 -5.45 -3.98
CA PRO A 272 -3.66 -4.21 -4.44
C PRO A 272 -2.20 -4.44 -4.85
N SER A 273 -1.74 -5.69 -4.80
CA SER A 273 -0.37 -6.10 -5.15
C SER A 273 -0.38 -6.98 -6.39
N ASP A 274 0.77 -7.10 -7.04
CA ASP A 274 0.93 -8.08 -8.11
C ASP A 274 0.89 -9.51 -7.55
N LEU A 275 -0.12 -10.26 -7.94
CA LEU A 275 -0.32 -11.65 -7.58
C LEU A 275 -0.21 -12.59 -8.80
N LEU A 276 0.27 -12.07 -9.94
CA LEU A 276 0.44 -12.89 -11.14
C LEU A 276 1.35 -14.09 -10.86
N GLY A 277 0.91 -15.25 -11.29
CA GLY A 277 1.63 -16.51 -11.08
C GLY A 277 1.39 -17.18 -9.72
N GLN A 278 0.69 -16.55 -8.79
CA GLN A 278 0.29 -17.18 -7.51
C GLN A 278 -0.92 -18.10 -7.67
N ASN A 279 -1.75 -17.84 -8.68
CA ASN A 279 -2.91 -18.65 -9.02
C ASN A 279 -3.13 -18.63 -10.54
N GLU A 280 -3.54 -19.77 -11.13
CA GLU A 280 -3.71 -19.90 -12.59
C GLU A 280 -4.85 -19.05 -13.15
N CYS A 281 -5.86 -18.71 -12.35
CA CYS A 281 -6.98 -17.88 -12.80
C CYS A 281 -6.66 -16.39 -12.85
N ILE A 282 -5.57 -15.92 -12.22
CA ILE A 282 -5.19 -14.50 -12.20
C ILE A 282 -4.61 -14.11 -13.56
N ILE A 283 -5.30 -13.19 -14.25
CA ILE A 283 -4.90 -12.74 -15.59
C ILE A 283 -4.15 -11.41 -15.59
N GLY A 284 -4.13 -10.71 -14.48
CA GLY A 284 -3.41 -9.46 -14.26
C GLY A 284 -3.70 -8.91 -12.88
N SER A 285 -2.98 -7.88 -12.49
CA SER A 285 -3.13 -7.24 -11.19
C SER A 285 -3.23 -5.73 -11.36
N GLN A 286 -4.16 -5.11 -10.64
CA GLN A 286 -4.11 -3.69 -10.35
C GLN A 286 -3.21 -3.49 -9.14
N VAL A 287 -2.20 -2.65 -9.26
CA VAL A 287 -1.23 -2.41 -8.20
C VAL A 287 -1.39 -1.00 -7.65
N THR A 288 -1.39 -0.91 -6.32
CA THR A 288 -1.33 0.35 -5.59
C THR A 288 0.06 0.48 -4.96
N ASP A 289 0.83 1.43 -5.43
CA ASP A 289 2.16 1.73 -4.91
C ASP A 289 2.07 2.73 -3.74
N ASN A 290 1.97 2.18 -2.55
CA ASN A 290 1.97 3.00 -1.33
C ASN A 290 3.33 3.68 -1.08
N ALA A 291 4.45 3.15 -1.61
CA ALA A 291 5.76 3.77 -1.47
C ALA A 291 5.82 5.09 -2.23
N SER A 292 5.29 5.14 -3.45
CA SER A 292 5.13 6.38 -4.21
C SER A 292 4.31 7.42 -3.44
N LEU A 293 3.20 7.02 -2.80
CA LEU A 293 2.35 7.93 -2.02
C LEU A 293 3.08 8.51 -0.79
N VAL A 294 3.75 7.65 -0.02
CA VAL A 294 4.54 8.10 1.14
C VAL A 294 5.73 8.95 0.68
N GLY A 295 6.36 8.58 -0.43
CA GLY A 295 7.45 9.32 -1.06
C GLY A 295 7.06 10.75 -1.44
N LEU A 296 5.85 10.97 -1.96
CA LEU A 296 5.32 12.32 -2.23
C LEU A 296 5.19 13.15 -0.95
N CYS A 297 4.79 12.53 0.18
CA CYS A 297 4.78 13.23 1.46
C CYS A 297 6.19 13.59 1.94
N MET A 298 7.15 12.69 1.80
CA MET A 298 8.54 12.95 2.17
C MET A 298 9.13 14.10 1.32
N GLU A 299 8.85 14.10 0.01
CA GLU A 299 9.26 15.18 -0.88
C GLU A 299 8.68 16.54 -0.45
N ALA A 300 7.40 16.56 -0.13
CA ALA A 300 6.73 17.77 0.34
C ALA A 300 7.31 18.29 1.68
N VAL A 301 7.77 17.40 2.56
CA VAL A 301 8.49 17.79 3.78
C VAL A 301 9.87 18.37 3.45
N GLU A 302 10.63 17.74 2.54
CA GLU A 302 11.96 18.19 2.13
C GLU A 302 11.94 19.58 1.50
N ASP A 303 10.94 19.87 0.67
CA ASP A 303 10.82 21.16 -0.03
C ASP A 303 9.99 22.21 0.75
N GLY A 304 9.45 21.83 1.92
CA GLY A 304 8.67 22.72 2.78
C GLY A 304 7.27 23.04 2.25
N SER A 305 6.75 22.23 1.31
CA SER A 305 5.40 22.38 0.73
C SER A 305 4.35 21.51 1.41
N PHE A 306 4.73 20.64 2.37
CA PHE A 306 3.81 19.77 3.07
C PHE A 306 2.68 20.53 3.75
N GLY A 307 1.46 20.14 3.49
CA GLY A 307 0.35 20.70 4.24
C GLY A 307 -1.04 20.51 3.70
N GLY A 308 -1.93 20.06 4.58
CA GLY A 308 -3.37 20.28 4.53
C GLY A 308 -4.13 19.80 3.30
N GLU A 309 -3.61 18.86 2.52
CA GLU A 309 -4.19 18.43 1.26
C GLU A 309 -4.51 16.94 1.22
N VAL A 310 -5.27 16.55 0.22
CA VAL A 310 -5.47 15.15 -0.16
C VAL A 310 -4.56 14.85 -1.35
N ILE A 311 -3.65 13.89 -1.20
CA ILE A 311 -2.85 13.35 -2.29
C ILE A 311 -3.54 12.11 -2.83
N TYR A 312 -4.04 12.19 -4.07
CA TYR A 312 -4.63 11.03 -4.72
C TYR A 312 -3.55 10.20 -5.41
N GLY A 313 -3.52 8.90 -5.09
CA GLY A 313 -2.78 7.92 -5.88
C GLY A 313 -3.51 7.65 -7.19
N THR A 314 -2.85 7.91 -8.32
CA THR A 314 -3.43 7.81 -9.65
C THR A 314 -2.48 7.12 -10.62
N LEU A 315 -2.98 6.74 -11.80
CA LEU A 315 -2.12 6.31 -12.92
C LEU A 315 -1.17 7.43 -13.37
N GLN A 316 -1.61 8.70 -13.28
CA GLN A 316 -0.83 9.84 -13.73
C GLN A 316 0.43 10.08 -12.91
N ASN A 317 0.38 9.85 -11.60
CA ASN A 317 1.52 10.01 -10.69
C ASN A 317 2.25 8.69 -10.35
N GLY A 318 1.87 7.58 -11.00
CA GLY A 318 2.52 6.29 -10.84
C GLY A 318 2.14 5.51 -9.58
N ALA A 319 1.33 6.08 -8.69
CA ALA A 319 0.88 5.38 -7.49
C ALA A 319 -0.17 4.29 -7.77
N LEU A 320 -0.77 4.30 -8.96
CA LEU A 320 -1.55 3.19 -9.49
C LEU A 320 -0.90 2.66 -10.75
N SER A 321 -0.87 1.36 -10.93
CA SER A 321 -0.40 0.70 -12.14
C SER A 321 -1.22 -0.56 -12.45
N ALA A 322 -1.03 -1.06 -13.66
CA ALA A 322 -1.39 -2.40 -14.06
C ALA A 322 -0.10 -3.12 -14.43
N ASP A 323 0.21 -4.17 -13.71
CA ASP A 323 1.42 -4.94 -13.95
C ASP A 323 1.29 -5.91 -15.14
N ALA A 324 2.27 -6.80 -15.28
CA ALA A 324 2.29 -7.77 -16.37
C ALA A 324 0.98 -8.59 -16.43
N LEU A 325 0.59 -8.94 -17.64
CA LEU A 325 -0.56 -9.79 -17.88
C LEU A 325 -0.13 -11.25 -18.06
N SER A 326 -1.02 -12.17 -17.68
CA SER A 326 -0.85 -13.61 -17.91
C SER A 326 -0.81 -13.94 -19.41
N ASP A 327 -0.12 -15.03 -19.76
CA ASP A 327 -0.16 -15.63 -21.12
C ASP A 327 -1.57 -16.04 -21.56
N LEU A 328 -2.53 -16.11 -20.65
CA LEU A 328 -3.96 -16.35 -20.94
C LEU A 328 -4.62 -15.14 -21.61
N VAL A 329 -4.04 -13.95 -21.52
CA VAL A 329 -4.52 -12.74 -22.18
C VAL A 329 -3.92 -12.69 -23.59
N PRO A 330 -4.74 -12.77 -24.66
CA PRO A 330 -4.24 -12.73 -26.04
C PRO A 330 -3.48 -11.44 -26.35
N ALA A 331 -2.47 -11.50 -27.21
CA ALA A 331 -1.60 -10.35 -27.51
C ALA A 331 -2.37 -9.14 -28.06
N ASP A 332 -3.42 -9.34 -28.85
CA ASP A 332 -4.29 -8.26 -29.35
C ASP A 332 -5.14 -7.63 -28.24
N VAL A 333 -5.48 -8.40 -27.19
CA VAL A 333 -6.16 -7.89 -25.98
C VAL A 333 -5.18 -7.09 -25.14
N GLN A 334 -3.94 -7.56 -24.98
CA GLN A 334 -2.89 -6.82 -24.26
C GLN A 334 -2.64 -5.44 -24.90
N GLU A 335 -2.54 -5.37 -26.23
CA GLU A 335 -2.37 -4.11 -26.97
C GLU A 335 -3.54 -3.14 -26.75
N LYS A 336 -4.78 -3.65 -26.84
CA LYS A 336 -5.97 -2.85 -26.59
C LYS A 336 -6.05 -2.36 -25.13
N TYR A 337 -5.72 -3.23 -24.19
CA TYR A 337 -5.71 -2.88 -22.77
C TYR A 337 -4.73 -1.75 -22.49
N GLN A 338 -3.50 -1.84 -23.02
CA GLN A 338 -2.54 -0.76 -22.92
C GLN A 338 -3.09 0.56 -23.48
N GLY A 339 -3.77 0.51 -24.63
CA GLY A 339 -4.41 1.70 -25.20
C GLY A 339 -5.47 2.33 -24.31
N TYR A 340 -6.23 1.53 -23.52
CA TYR A 340 -7.16 2.06 -22.54
C TYR A 340 -6.45 2.63 -21.31
N LEU A 341 -5.36 2.02 -20.85
CA LEU A 341 -4.53 2.59 -19.78
C LEU A 341 -3.94 3.95 -20.20
N ASP A 342 -3.44 4.07 -21.43
CA ASP A 342 -2.93 5.32 -21.96
C ASP A 342 -4.02 6.42 -21.97
N GLN A 343 -5.25 6.07 -22.35
CA GLN A 343 -6.41 6.98 -22.28
C GLN A 343 -6.77 7.37 -20.83
N MET A 344 -6.60 6.47 -19.86
CA MET A 344 -6.80 6.83 -18.45
C MET A 344 -5.72 7.81 -17.98
N VAL A 345 -4.48 7.62 -18.42
CA VAL A 345 -3.35 8.51 -18.08
C VAL A 345 -3.52 9.91 -18.70
N ASP A 346 -3.92 10.01 -19.96
CA ASP A 346 -4.10 11.28 -20.65
C ASP A 346 -5.47 11.94 -20.38
N GLY A 347 -6.35 11.26 -19.66
CA GLY A 347 -7.67 11.76 -19.27
C GLY A 347 -8.74 11.65 -20.35
N SER A 348 -8.48 10.96 -21.48
CA SER A 348 -9.47 10.79 -22.57
C SER A 348 -10.38 9.55 -22.41
N PHE A 349 -10.14 8.73 -21.39
CA PHE A 349 -10.94 7.54 -21.13
C PHE A 349 -12.40 7.92 -20.80
N MET A 350 -13.34 7.33 -21.49
CA MET A 350 -14.80 7.58 -21.36
C MET A 350 -15.27 9.03 -21.64
N GLN A 351 -14.52 9.79 -22.45
CA GLN A 351 -14.93 11.11 -22.94
C GLN A 351 -15.76 11.04 -24.23
#